data_4777768ef4d4a8b10aefd2a38a240853
#
_entry.id   4777768ef4d4a8b10aefd2a38a240853
#
_cell.length_a   1.000
_cell.length_b   1.000
_cell.length_c   1.000
_cell.angle_alpha   90.00
_cell.angle_beta   90.00
_cell.angle_gamma   90.00
#
_symmetry.space_group_name_H-M   'P 1'
#
loop_
_entity.id
_entity.type
_entity.pdbx_description
1 polymer ?
#
loop_
_entity_poly.entity_id
_entity_poly.type
_entity_poly.pdbx_seq_one_letter_code
_entity_poly.pdbx_strand_id
1 'polypeptide(L)'
;MSRGLGDVYKRQLMHRGLSILRGCPRISDVFCMEEILKSLGAVTWWDDHDLYLDCSCADGTEIPAVYTGRMRSSIILAGAVLARNRKCRIGYPGGCTIGKRPIDLHLMALRALGADVRENASGLDGECVRFEGQDIVFPKSSVGAAQQAILAAVLAKGVTHLYNCAKEPEVFWLCRYLKTMGALIEGEETGEITIRGVDELKGGDYRIPPDRIVAGTYLCAAAAARSKIILHDVPVEELQSFMEVYRKIGGQYQVNGGTLEVNGKNAVRPAVLVETEIYPGFPTDLQAPLMAVLLSLIHISEPTRHSLIS
;
A
#
# COMPACT_ATOMS: atom_id res chain seq x y z
N MET A 1 6.10 -8.60 3.98
CA MET A 1 4.79 -8.21 3.42
C MET A 1 4.97 -6.90 2.70
N SER A 2 4.89 -6.90 1.39
CA SER A 2 4.91 -5.67 0.60
C SER A 2 3.55 -4.97 0.72
N ARG A 3 3.49 -3.82 1.38
CA ARG A 3 2.24 -3.06 1.52
C ARG A 3 1.83 -2.39 0.21
N GLY A 4 2.79 -2.00 -0.64
CA GLY A 4 2.53 -1.29 -1.89
C GLY A 4 1.83 -2.12 -2.97
N LEU A 5 2.16 -3.39 -3.06
CA LEU A 5 1.64 -4.27 -4.10
C LEU A 5 0.18 -4.70 -3.89
N GLY A 6 -0.25 -4.91 -2.64
CA GLY A 6 -1.66 -5.24 -2.34
C GLY A 6 -2.64 -4.13 -2.75
N ASP A 7 -2.17 -2.92 -2.91
CA ASP A 7 -3.02 -1.76 -3.17
C ASP A 7 -3.41 -1.61 -4.64
N VAL A 8 -2.64 -2.14 -5.56
CA VAL A 8 -2.92 -2.05 -7.01
C VAL A 8 -4.14 -2.87 -7.43
N TYR A 9 -4.43 -3.98 -6.76
CA TYR A 9 -5.53 -4.89 -7.14
C TYR A 9 -6.92 -4.42 -6.72
N LYS A 10 -7.01 -3.65 -5.63
CA LYS A 10 -8.28 -3.14 -5.06
C LYS A 10 -9.01 -2.19 -6.00
N ARG A 11 -8.28 -1.58 -6.91
CA ARG A 11 -8.74 -0.55 -7.85
C ARG A 11 -9.47 -1.13 -9.04
N GLN A 12 -9.27 -2.41 -9.34
CA GLN A 12 -9.86 -3.07 -10.50
C GLN A 12 -11.39 -3.15 -10.41
N LEU A 13 -11.94 -3.19 -9.20
CA LEU A 13 -13.37 -3.12 -8.97
C LEU A 13 -13.99 -1.79 -9.38
N MET A 14 -13.19 -0.72 -9.54
CA MET A 14 -13.70 0.62 -9.87
C MET A 14 -14.15 0.74 -11.33
N HIS A 15 -13.82 -0.23 -12.19
CA HIS A 15 -14.17 -0.25 -13.61
C HIS A 15 -14.98 -1.50 -13.97
N ARG A 16 -15.93 -1.35 -14.91
CA ARG A 16 -16.67 -2.47 -15.50
C ARG A 16 -16.01 -2.88 -16.82
N GLY A 17 -15.12 -3.87 -16.78
CA GLY A 17 -14.42 -4.39 -17.95
C GLY A 17 -13.04 -4.94 -17.63
N LEU A 18 -12.25 -5.11 -18.68
CA LEU A 18 -10.91 -5.69 -18.61
C LEU A 18 -9.87 -4.66 -18.20
N SER A 19 -9.02 -5.04 -17.27
CA SER A 19 -7.78 -4.35 -16.89
C SER A 19 -6.61 -5.30 -16.91
N ILE A 20 -5.42 -4.77 -17.20
CA ILE A 20 -4.17 -5.53 -17.26
C ILE A 20 -3.18 -4.93 -16.26
N LEU A 21 -2.63 -5.77 -15.38
CA LEU A 21 -1.57 -5.40 -14.45
C LEU A 21 -0.27 -6.06 -14.89
N ARG A 22 0.63 -5.26 -15.46
CA ARG A 22 1.90 -5.76 -15.99
C ARG A 22 2.98 -5.84 -14.94
N GLY A 23 3.79 -6.90 -15.02
CA GLY A 23 4.87 -7.14 -14.08
C GLY A 23 4.38 -7.41 -12.66
N CYS A 24 3.25 -8.07 -12.54
CA CYS A 24 2.62 -8.39 -11.28
C CYS A 24 3.38 -9.52 -10.57
N PRO A 25 3.82 -9.34 -9.31
CA PRO A 25 4.51 -10.39 -8.58
C PRO A 25 3.56 -11.50 -8.14
N ARG A 26 3.99 -12.75 -8.29
CA ARG A 26 3.22 -13.94 -7.90
C ARG A 26 3.45 -14.29 -6.43
N ILE A 27 2.91 -13.45 -5.54
CA ILE A 27 3.02 -13.60 -4.08
C ILE A 27 1.68 -13.90 -3.43
N SER A 28 1.68 -14.41 -2.20
CA SER A 28 0.49 -14.82 -1.46
C SER A 28 -0.58 -13.74 -1.34
N ASP A 29 -0.15 -12.48 -1.14
CA ASP A 29 -1.07 -11.35 -0.98
C ASP A 29 -1.82 -11.05 -2.28
N VAL A 30 -1.15 -11.19 -3.42
CA VAL A 30 -1.75 -11.05 -4.74
C VAL A 30 -2.78 -12.15 -4.98
N PHE A 31 -2.42 -13.41 -4.74
CA PHE A 31 -3.37 -14.52 -4.89
C PHE A 31 -4.56 -14.41 -3.92
N CYS A 32 -4.34 -13.95 -2.68
CA CYS A 32 -5.44 -13.70 -1.75
C CYS A 32 -6.39 -12.61 -2.27
N MET A 33 -5.86 -11.53 -2.82
CA MET A 33 -6.67 -10.46 -3.42
C MET A 33 -7.42 -10.95 -4.67
N GLU A 34 -6.76 -11.76 -5.50
CA GLU A 34 -7.38 -12.39 -6.67
C GLU A 34 -8.59 -13.24 -6.25
N GLU A 35 -8.47 -14.04 -5.19
CA GLU A 35 -9.59 -14.83 -4.65
C GLU A 35 -10.72 -13.95 -4.11
N ILE A 36 -10.43 -12.82 -3.49
CA ILE A 36 -11.44 -11.84 -3.08
C ILE A 36 -12.18 -11.30 -4.32
N LEU A 37 -11.45 -10.88 -5.35
CA LEU A 37 -12.06 -10.35 -6.56
C LEU A 37 -12.93 -11.39 -7.27
N LYS A 38 -12.48 -12.64 -7.34
CA LYS A 38 -13.28 -13.77 -7.85
C LYS A 38 -14.55 -14.00 -7.04
N SER A 39 -14.48 -13.89 -5.70
CA SER A 39 -15.66 -14.03 -4.85
C SER A 39 -16.70 -12.91 -5.08
N LEU A 40 -16.26 -11.77 -5.60
CA LEU A 40 -17.12 -10.66 -6.01
C LEU A 40 -17.63 -10.78 -7.45
N GLY A 41 -17.21 -11.82 -8.19
CA GLY A 41 -17.65 -12.10 -9.55
C GLY A 41 -16.69 -11.65 -10.66
N ALA A 42 -15.47 -11.26 -10.32
CA ALA A 42 -14.43 -10.98 -11.32
C ALA A 42 -13.88 -12.28 -11.93
N VAL A 43 -13.47 -12.21 -13.19
CA VAL A 43 -12.73 -13.28 -13.88
C VAL A 43 -11.28 -12.85 -14.00
N THR A 44 -10.36 -13.77 -13.66
CA THR A 44 -8.93 -13.47 -13.68
C THR A 44 -8.15 -14.56 -14.38
N TRP A 45 -7.07 -14.19 -15.05
CA TRP A 45 -6.10 -15.13 -15.61
C TRP A 45 -4.72 -14.48 -15.69
N TRP A 46 -3.69 -15.31 -15.84
CA TRP A 46 -2.30 -14.90 -15.91
C TRP A 46 -1.72 -15.21 -17.27
N ASP A 47 -0.91 -14.27 -17.77
CA ASP A 47 0.02 -14.51 -18.87
C ASP A 47 1.42 -14.10 -18.35
N ASP A 48 2.26 -15.09 -18.06
CA ASP A 48 3.54 -14.95 -17.34
C ASP A 48 3.39 -14.11 -16.07
N HIS A 49 3.93 -12.91 -16.03
CA HIS A 49 3.84 -11.94 -14.94
C HIS A 49 2.75 -10.89 -15.12
N ASP A 50 1.94 -10.99 -16.14
CA ASP A 50 0.82 -10.07 -16.36
C ASP A 50 -0.48 -10.68 -15.85
N LEU A 51 -1.16 -9.97 -14.95
CA LEU A 51 -2.46 -10.37 -14.43
C LEU A 51 -3.57 -9.63 -15.15
N TYR A 52 -4.45 -10.38 -15.77
CA TYR A 52 -5.67 -9.91 -16.41
C TYR A 52 -6.85 -10.04 -15.46
N LEU A 53 -7.66 -8.99 -15.37
CA LEU A 53 -8.82 -8.92 -14.49
C LEU A 53 -10.00 -8.35 -15.26
N ASP A 54 -11.00 -9.16 -15.47
CA ASP A 54 -12.29 -8.72 -16.02
C ASP A 54 -13.30 -8.57 -14.89
N CYS A 55 -13.63 -7.34 -14.59
CA CYS A 55 -14.61 -6.97 -13.57
C CYS A 55 -15.97 -6.60 -14.15
N SER A 56 -16.29 -6.96 -15.39
CA SER A 56 -17.59 -6.63 -16.03
C SER A 56 -18.78 -7.10 -15.18
N CYS A 57 -18.71 -8.30 -14.63
CA CYS A 57 -19.75 -8.94 -13.82
C CYS A 57 -19.43 -8.97 -12.30
N ALA A 58 -18.52 -8.14 -11.81
CA ALA A 58 -18.14 -8.12 -10.40
C ALA A 58 -19.17 -7.33 -9.56
N ASP A 59 -20.39 -7.83 -9.44
CA ASP A 59 -21.51 -7.21 -8.73
C ASP A 59 -21.72 -7.77 -7.30
N GLY A 60 -20.80 -8.63 -6.81
CA GLY A 60 -20.81 -9.15 -5.45
C GLY A 60 -20.66 -8.06 -4.41
N THR A 61 -21.35 -8.22 -3.29
CA THR A 61 -21.38 -7.24 -2.19
C THR A 61 -20.81 -7.79 -0.89
N GLU A 62 -20.42 -9.06 -0.87
CA GLU A 62 -19.90 -9.71 0.34
C GLU A 62 -18.47 -10.18 0.13
N ILE A 63 -17.58 -9.75 1.03
CA ILE A 63 -16.19 -10.21 1.09
C ILE A 63 -16.07 -11.18 2.26
N PRO A 64 -15.92 -12.50 1.99
CA PRO A 64 -15.91 -13.52 3.03
C PRO A 64 -14.80 -13.34 4.06
N ALA A 65 -15.11 -13.59 5.34
CA ALA A 65 -14.18 -13.45 6.46
C ALA A 65 -12.93 -14.34 6.33
N VAL A 66 -13.01 -15.45 5.63
CA VAL A 66 -11.86 -16.36 5.36
C VAL A 66 -10.74 -15.64 4.60
N TYR A 67 -11.07 -14.66 3.77
CA TYR A 67 -10.08 -13.87 3.03
C TYR A 67 -9.65 -12.64 3.81
N THR A 68 -10.60 -11.91 4.44
CA THR A 68 -10.28 -10.69 5.19
C THR A 68 -9.41 -10.98 6.41
N GLY A 69 -9.57 -12.14 7.02
CA GLY A 69 -8.73 -12.61 8.12
C GLY A 69 -7.26 -12.84 7.73
N ARG A 70 -6.96 -13.07 6.46
CA ARG A 70 -5.60 -13.26 5.95
C ARG A 70 -4.90 -11.95 5.60
N MET A 71 -5.66 -10.94 5.19
CA MET A 71 -5.10 -9.69 4.65
C MET A 71 -5.77 -8.46 5.25
N ARG A 72 -5.00 -7.70 6.05
CA ARG A 72 -5.51 -6.48 6.66
C ARG A 72 -5.98 -5.44 5.63
N SER A 73 -5.27 -5.31 4.54
CA SER A 73 -5.58 -4.34 3.49
C SER A 73 -6.90 -4.62 2.76
N SER A 74 -7.56 -5.76 3.03
CA SER A 74 -8.90 -6.07 2.50
C SER A 74 -9.96 -5.04 2.87
N ILE A 75 -9.82 -4.35 4.03
CA ILE A 75 -10.76 -3.31 4.46
C ILE A 75 -10.90 -2.17 3.44
N ILE A 76 -9.85 -1.87 2.69
CA ILE A 76 -9.85 -0.79 1.69
C ILE A 76 -10.83 -1.09 0.55
N LEU A 77 -11.12 -2.38 0.29
CA LEU A 77 -12.10 -2.79 -0.72
C LEU A 77 -13.51 -2.32 -0.39
N ALA A 78 -13.83 -2.09 0.88
CA ALA A 78 -15.17 -1.62 1.26
C ALA A 78 -15.53 -0.32 0.55
N GLY A 79 -14.58 0.62 0.39
CA GLY A 79 -14.79 1.85 -0.38
C GLY A 79 -15.12 1.58 -1.85
N ALA A 80 -14.35 0.70 -2.48
CA ALA A 80 -14.55 0.34 -3.89
C ALA A 80 -15.89 -0.40 -4.13
N VAL A 81 -16.21 -1.37 -3.27
CA VAL A 81 -17.47 -2.14 -3.36
C VAL A 81 -18.67 -1.24 -3.12
N LEU A 82 -18.64 -0.36 -2.11
CA LEU A 82 -19.71 0.60 -1.85
C LEU A 82 -19.88 1.59 -3.01
N ALA A 83 -18.80 2.12 -3.56
CA ALA A 83 -18.85 3.04 -4.69
C ALA A 83 -19.53 2.41 -5.91
N ARG A 84 -19.21 1.14 -6.17
CA ARG A 84 -19.73 0.40 -7.33
C ARG A 84 -21.10 -0.24 -7.09
N ASN A 85 -21.24 -1.04 -6.01
CA ASN A 85 -22.34 -1.97 -5.79
C ASN A 85 -23.35 -1.47 -4.74
N ARG A 86 -23.11 -0.30 -4.13
CA ARG A 86 -23.98 0.38 -3.15
C ARG A 86 -24.15 -0.36 -1.82
N LYS A 87 -23.71 -1.59 -1.73
CA LYS A 87 -23.74 -2.41 -0.52
C LYS A 87 -22.39 -3.10 -0.34
N CYS A 88 -21.96 -3.28 0.90
CA CYS A 88 -20.76 -4.02 1.22
C CYS A 88 -20.91 -4.70 2.57
N ARG A 89 -20.70 -6.03 2.60
CA ARG A 89 -20.47 -6.79 3.81
C ARG A 89 -19.04 -7.28 3.80
N ILE A 90 -18.29 -7.00 4.84
CA ILE A 90 -16.88 -7.39 4.94
C ILE A 90 -16.54 -7.85 6.33
N GLY A 91 -15.87 -9.02 6.45
CA GLY A 91 -15.35 -9.50 7.73
C GLY A 91 -14.27 -8.61 8.30
N TYR A 92 -14.05 -8.65 9.62
CA TYR A 92 -12.97 -7.88 10.24
C TYR A 92 -11.61 -8.24 9.61
N PRO A 93 -10.79 -7.22 9.30
CA PRO A 93 -9.47 -7.45 8.71
C PRO A 93 -8.53 -8.07 9.75
N GLY A 94 -7.94 -9.21 9.39
CA GLY A 94 -6.93 -9.92 10.17
C GLY A 94 -5.50 -9.58 9.73
N GLY A 95 -4.62 -10.57 9.83
CA GLY A 95 -3.29 -10.55 9.19
C GLY A 95 -2.15 -9.92 9.98
N CYS A 96 -2.36 -9.41 11.22
CA CYS A 96 -1.25 -8.95 12.06
C CYS A 96 -1.53 -9.21 13.54
N THR A 97 -0.66 -9.97 14.19
CA THR A 97 -0.73 -10.28 15.63
C THR A 97 -0.16 -9.19 16.53
N ILE A 98 0.43 -8.12 15.96
CA ILE A 98 1.10 -7.04 16.67
C ILE A 98 0.09 -5.96 17.09
N GLY A 99 -0.91 -6.36 17.89
CA GLY A 99 -1.88 -5.44 18.52
C GLY A 99 -3.09 -5.05 17.67
N LYS A 100 -4.10 -4.49 18.33
CA LYS A 100 -5.33 -3.99 17.69
C LYS A 100 -4.99 -2.76 16.85
N ARG A 101 -5.22 -2.83 15.57
CA ARG A 101 -5.14 -1.66 14.67
C ARG A 101 -6.57 -1.19 14.39
N PRO A 102 -6.96 -0.03 14.90
CA PRO A 102 -8.31 0.48 14.70
C PRO A 102 -8.59 0.76 13.22
N ILE A 103 -9.86 0.65 12.83
CA ILE A 103 -10.38 0.96 11.50
C ILE A 103 -11.20 2.25 11.50
N ASP A 104 -11.13 3.00 12.60
CA ASP A 104 -11.86 4.24 12.87
C ASP A 104 -11.76 5.25 11.74
N LEU A 105 -10.54 5.48 11.21
CA LEU A 105 -10.33 6.42 10.12
C LEU A 105 -10.93 5.94 8.80
N HIS A 106 -10.99 4.63 8.58
CA HIS A 106 -11.68 4.05 7.43
C HIS A 106 -13.17 4.31 7.51
N LEU A 107 -13.78 4.06 8.67
CA LEU A 107 -15.20 4.29 8.90
C LEU A 107 -15.54 5.78 8.85
N MET A 108 -14.68 6.63 9.42
CA MET A 108 -14.84 8.07 9.36
C MET A 108 -14.92 8.57 7.91
N ALA A 109 -14.00 8.13 7.05
CA ALA A 109 -13.97 8.55 5.66
C ALA A 109 -15.23 8.09 4.88
N LEU A 110 -15.65 6.83 5.03
CA LEU A 110 -16.84 6.32 4.36
C LEU A 110 -18.12 7.03 4.82
N ARG A 111 -18.25 7.25 6.14
CA ARG A 111 -19.40 7.96 6.72
C ARG A 111 -19.45 9.43 6.29
N ALA A 112 -18.30 10.09 6.24
CA ALA A 112 -18.20 11.48 5.76
C ALA A 112 -18.69 11.60 4.31
N LEU A 113 -18.39 10.62 3.44
CA LEU A 113 -18.84 10.58 2.06
C LEU A 113 -20.33 10.14 1.92
N GLY A 114 -21.04 9.82 3.02
CA GLY A 114 -22.47 9.52 3.03
C GLY A 114 -22.83 8.04 3.10
N ALA A 115 -21.91 7.13 3.40
CA ALA A 115 -22.26 5.73 3.65
C ALA A 115 -22.79 5.52 5.07
N ASP A 116 -23.85 4.72 5.21
CA ASP A 116 -24.26 4.12 6.47
C ASP A 116 -23.43 2.85 6.70
N VAL A 117 -22.41 2.94 7.55
CA VAL A 117 -21.53 1.79 7.86
C VAL A 117 -21.67 1.46 9.32
N ARG A 118 -22.05 0.21 9.61
CA ARG A 118 -22.29 -0.34 10.95
C ARG A 118 -21.33 -1.48 11.23
N GLU A 119 -20.80 -1.47 12.43
CA GLU A 119 -20.01 -2.56 12.96
C GLU A 119 -20.90 -3.60 13.62
N ASN A 120 -20.62 -4.87 13.42
CA ASN A 120 -21.28 -5.99 14.07
C ASN A 120 -20.27 -7.04 14.55
N ALA A 121 -20.71 -8.12 15.17
CA ALA A 121 -19.82 -9.15 15.71
C ALA A 121 -18.95 -9.85 14.65
N SER A 122 -19.36 -9.88 13.37
CA SER A 122 -18.68 -10.58 12.28
C SER A 122 -17.87 -9.67 11.36
N GLY A 123 -18.07 -8.33 11.44
CA GLY A 123 -17.39 -7.38 10.56
C GLY A 123 -18.14 -6.07 10.40
N LEU A 124 -18.23 -5.60 9.16
CA LEU A 124 -18.88 -4.36 8.78
C LEU A 124 -19.99 -4.64 7.77
N ASP A 125 -21.13 -4.00 7.97
CA ASP A 125 -22.20 -3.86 6.99
C ASP A 125 -22.28 -2.40 6.55
N GLY A 126 -22.20 -2.15 5.25
CA GLY A 126 -22.25 -0.81 4.69
C GLY A 126 -23.30 -0.70 3.57
N GLU A 127 -23.98 0.42 3.53
CA GLU A 127 -24.90 0.79 2.43
C GLU A 127 -24.67 2.25 2.04
N CYS A 128 -24.77 2.54 0.75
CA CYS A 128 -24.64 3.89 0.23
C CYS A 128 -25.46 4.04 -1.05
N VAL A 129 -26.37 4.99 -1.12
CA VAL A 129 -27.11 5.27 -2.37
C VAL A 129 -26.15 5.80 -3.44
N ARG A 130 -25.38 6.82 -3.08
CA ARG A 130 -24.27 7.38 -3.87
C ARG A 130 -23.36 8.15 -2.90
N PHE A 131 -22.07 8.04 -3.07
CA PHE A 131 -21.13 8.89 -2.37
C PHE A 131 -21.27 10.34 -2.84
N GLU A 132 -21.13 11.28 -1.91
CA GLU A 132 -21.14 12.71 -2.17
C GLU A 132 -19.81 13.33 -1.73
N GLY A 133 -19.26 14.23 -2.55
CA GLY A 133 -18.00 14.92 -2.28
C GLY A 133 -18.08 15.75 -1.00
N GLN A 134 -17.05 15.67 -0.19
CA GLN A 134 -16.95 16.31 1.12
C GLN A 134 -15.52 16.72 1.44
N ASP A 135 -15.39 17.67 2.34
CA ASP A 135 -14.12 18.00 2.96
C ASP A 135 -13.84 17.04 4.12
N ILE A 136 -12.75 16.28 4.04
CA ILE A 136 -12.36 15.29 5.04
C ILE A 136 -10.98 15.64 5.58
N VAL A 137 -10.90 15.91 6.88
CA VAL A 137 -9.63 16.16 7.58
C VAL A 137 -9.28 14.94 8.41
N PHE A 138 -8.21 14.23 8.05
CA PHE A 138 -7.73 13.11 8.85
C PHE A 138 -7.04 13.60 10.13
N PRO A 139 -7.43 13.16 11.34
CA PRO A 139 -6.79 13.58 12.59
C PRO A 139 -5.33 13.10 12.71
N LYS A 140 -4.99 12.05 11.97
CA LYS A 140 -3.62 11.54 11.81
C LYS A 140 -3.46 10.93 10.42
N SER A 141 -2.26 10.98 9.88
CA SER A 141 -1.92 10.36 8.59
C SER A 141 -2.14 8.84 8.64
N SER A 142 -2.79 8.31 7.62
CA SER A 142 -3.05 6.87 7.45
C SER A 142 -3.13 6.50 5.98
N VAL A 143 -2.19 5.67 5.52
CA VAL A 143 -2.14 5.18 4.12
C VAL A 143 -3.45 4.49 3.74
N GLY A 144 -3.88 3.51 4.55
CA GLY A 144 -5.07 2.73 4.24
C GLY A 144 -6.37 3.56 4.21
N ALA A 145 -6.53 4.50 5.16
CA ALA A 145 -7.71 5.36 5.21
C ALA A 145 -7.74 6.36 4.03
N ALA A 146 -6.58 6.94 3.68
CA ALA A 146 -6.45 7.80 2.50
C ALA A 146 -6.80 7.04 1.22
N GLN A 147 -6.25 5.85 1.03
CA GLN A 147 -6.56 5.02 -0.14
C GLN A 147 -8.04 4.65 -0.24
N GLN A 148 -8.67 4.32 0.89
CA GLN A 148 -10.10 4.01 0.91
C GLN A 148 -10.95 5.23 0.57
N ALA A 149 -10.62 6.40 1.13
CA ALA A 149 -11.32 7.64 0.81
C ALA A 149 -11.17 8.01 -0.67
N ILE A 150 -9.98 7.87 -1.25
CA ILE A 150 -9.72 8.09 -2.66
C ILE A 150 -10.61 7.17 -3.52
N LEU A 151 -10.61 5.86 -3.24
CA LEU A 151 -11.42 4.89 -3.99
C LEU A 151 -12.92 5.18 -3.89
N ALA A 152 -13.42 5.63 -2.75
CA ALA A 152 -14.80 6.02 -2.58
C ALA A 152 -15.12 7.34 -3.33
N ALA A 153 -14.22 8.32 -3.27
CA ALA A 153 -14.43 9.66 -3.79
C ALA A 153 -14.37 9.75 -5.33
N VAL A 154 -13.62 8.87 -6.00
CA VAL A 154 -13.49 8.94 -7.48
C VAL A 154 -14.79 8.72 -8.24
N LEU A 155 -15.79 8.05 -7.63
CA LEU A 155 -17.14 7.88 -8.17
C LEU A 155 -18.22 8.67 -7.38
N ALA A 156 -17.80 9.54 -6.46
CA ALA A 156 -18.72 10.38 -5.70
C ALA A 156 -19.29 11.50 -6.58
N LYS A 157 -20.44 12.05 -6.20
CA LYS A 157 -20.99 13.24 -6.84
C LYS A 157 -20.30 14.48 -6.28
N GLY A 158 -19.76 15.34 -7.15
CA GLY A 158 -19.15 16.60 -6.73
C GLY A 158 -17.64 16.52 -6.51
N VAL A 159 -17.13 17.28 -5.58
CA VAL A 159 -15.71 17.41 -5.29
C VAL A 159 -15.43 16.99 -3.85
N THR A 160 -14.39 16.21 -3.65
CA THR A 160 -13.88 15.82 -2.32
C THR A 160 -12.51 16.44 -2.10
N HIS A 161 -12.33 17.08 -0.95
CA HIS A 161 -11.03 17.52 -0.49
C HIS A 161 -10.59 16.68 0.71
N LEU A 162 -9.44 16.04 0.59
CA LEU A 162 -8.85 15.24 1.65
C LEU A 162 -7.64 15.98 2.20
N TYR A 163 -7.62 16.24 3.51
CA TYR A 163 -6.55 16.93 4.21
C TYR A 163 -5.81 15.99 5.16
N ASN A 164 -4.52 16.26 5.37
CA ASN A 164 -3.63 15.45 6.19
C ASN A 164 -3.55 13.98 5.74
N CYS A 165 -3.56 13.77 4.42
CA CYS A 165 -3.35 12.46 3.82
C CYS A 165 -1.93 11.96 4.02
N ALA A 166 -1.79 10.66 3.99
CA ALA A 166 -0.50 10.00 3.89
C ALA A 166 0.18 10.35 2.55
N LYS A 167 1.49 10.67 2.64
CA LYS A 167 2.32 11.06 1.47
C LYS A 167 3.15 9.88 0.95
N GLU A 168 2.95 8.70 1.49
CA GLU A 168 3.65 7.49 1.09
C GLU A 168 3.45 7.22 -0.40
N PRO A 169 4.51 6.77 -1.10
CA PRO A 169 4.46 6.47 -2.54
C PRO A 169 3.28 5.60 -2.96
N GLU A 170 2.81 4.72 -2.07
CA GLU A 170 1.66 3.85 -2.29
C GLU A 170 0.34 4.62 -2.52
N VAL A 171 0.19 5.80 -1.91
CA VAL A 171 -0.97 6.69 -2.14
C VAL A 171 -0.82 7.41 -3.48
N PHE A 172 0.36 7.92 -3.76
CA PHE A 172 0.70 8.57 -5.02
C PHE A 172 0.50 7.63 -6.23
N TRP A 173 1.02 6.39 -6.16
CA TRP A 173 0.85 5.40 -7.22
C TRP A 173 -0.61 4.98 -7.39
N LEU A 174 -1.41 4.96 -6.28
CA LEU A 174 -2.86 4.80 -6.38
C LEU A 174 -3.49 5.89 -7.25
N CYS A 175 -3.22 7.13 -6.92
CA CYS A 175 -3.79 8.27 -7.66
C CYS A 175 -3.37 8.25 -9.12
N ARG A 176 -2.09 8.01 -9.40
CA ARG A 176 -1.58 7.90 -10.77
C ARG A 176 -2.28 6.83 -11.58
N TYR A 177 -2.45 5.65 -11.01
CA TYR A 177 -3.18 4.59 -11.67
C TYR A 177 -4.64 4.99 -11.96
N LEU A 178 -5.36 5.53 -10.98
CA LEU A 178 -6.74 5.98 -11.17
C LEU A 178 -6.86 7.07 -12.24
N LYS A 179 -5.87 7.95 -12.34
CA LYS A 179 -5.78 8.95 -13.42
C LYS A 179 -5.68 8.29 -14.81
N THR A 180 -4.95 7.18 -14.95
CA THR A 180 -4.92 6.44 -16.24
C THR A 180 -6.27 5.85 -16.60
N MET A 181 -7.13 5.61 -15.61
CA MET A 181 -8.51 5.15 -15.79
C MET A 181 -9.50 6.29 -16.02
N GLY A 182 -9.05 7.54 -16.00
CA GLY A 182 -9.88 8.74 -16.21
C GLY A 182 -10.34 9.45 -14.94
N ALA A 183 -9.81 9.11 -13.76
CA ALA A 183 -10.09 9.85 -12.54
C ALA A 183 -9.47 11.26 -12.59
N LEU A 184 -10.16 12.22 -11.99
CA LEU A 184 -9.73 13.60 -11.88
C LEU A 184 -9.23 13.85 -10.46
N ILE A 185 -7.92 13.74 -10.26
CA ILE A 185 -7.25 13.83 -8.96
C ILE A 185 -6.11 14.82 -9.06
N GLU A 186 -5.94 15.67 -8.05
CA GLU A 186 -4.84 16.64 -7.92
C GLU A 186 -4.29 16.61 -6.50
N GLY A 187 -3.01 16.97 -6.33
CA GLY A 187 -2.36 17.15 -5.01
C GLY A 187 -1.85 15.88 -4.37
N GLU A 188 -1.75 14.76 -5.06
CA GLU A 188 -1.38 13.45 -4.52
C GLU A 188 0.01 13.38 -3.85
N GLU A 189 0.87 14.35 -4.10
CA GLU A 189 2.22 14.43 -3.49
C GLU A 189 2.28 15.36 -2.27
N THR A 190 1.23 16.15 -2.03
CA THR A 190 1.26 17.22 -1.02
C THR A 190 0.68 16.82 0.33
N GLY A 191 -0.12 15.74 0.38
CA GLY A 191 -0.92 15.38 1.55
C GLY A 191 -2.28 16.08 1.60
N GLU A 192 -2.58 16.92 0.63
CA GLU A 192 -3.89 17.53 0.38
C GLU A 192 -4.33 17.09 -1.00
N ILE A 193 -5.36 16.25 -1.08
CA ILE A 193 -5.80 15.62 -2.32
C ILE A 193 -7.19 16.13 -2.68
N THR A 194 -7.32 16.66 -3.88
CA THR A 194 -8.61 17.07 -4.45
C THR A 194 -9.06 16.05 -5.48
N ILE A 195 -10.28 15.56 -5.35
CA ILE A 195 -10.86 14.55 -6.23
C ILE A 195 -12.19 15.10 -6.77
N ARG A 196 -12.28 15.24 -8.07
CA ARG A 196 -13.55 15.49 -8.74
C ARG A 196 -14.11 14.15 -9.20
N GLY A 197 -15.24 13.76 -8.64
CA GLY A 197 -15.88 12.49 -8.97
C GLY A 197 -16.29 12.42 -10.43
N VAL A 198 -16.21 11.23 -11.00
CA VAL A 198 -16.60 10.91 -12.38
C VAL A 198 -17.72 9.87 -12.36
N ASP A 199 -18.53 9.79 -13.43
CA ASP A 199 -19.63 8.82 -13.49
C ASP A 199 -19.12 7.40 -13.72
N GLU A 200 -18.01 7.25 -14.45
CA GLU A 200 -17.37 5.95 -14.72
C GLU A 200 -15.85 6.08 -14.88
N LEU A 201 -15.15 4.99 -14.61
CA LEU A 201 -13.74 4.82 -14.93
C LEU A 201 -13.58 3.83 -16.09
N LYS A 202 -12.51 3.98 -16.88
CA LYS A 202 -12.20 3.11 -18.02
C LYS A 202 -11.19 2.05 -17.59
N GLY A 203 -11.20 0.89 -18.27
CA GLY A 203 -10.17 -0.13 -18.11
C GLY A 203 -8.79 0.41 -18.46
N GLY A 204 -7.77 -0.13 -17.83
CA GLY A 204 -6.41 0.32 -18.02
C GLY A 204 -5.41 -0.82 -18.18
N ASP A 205 -4.35 -0.56 -18.91
CA ASP A 205 -3.11 -1.33 -18.93
C ASP A 205 -2.12 -0.57 -18.04
N TYR A 206 -1.68 -1.19 -16.96
CA TYR A 206 -0.86 -0.52 -15.96
C TYR A 206 0.33 -1.39 -15.53
N ARG A 207 1.52 -0.83 -15.63
CA ARG A 207 2.72 -1.47 -15.10
C ARG A 207 2.82 -1.23 -13.60
N ILE A 208 2.93 -2.31 -12.83
CA ILE A 208 3.12 -2.23 -11.38
C ILE A 208 4.45 -1.52 -11.09
N PRO A 209 4.45 -0.46 -10.27
CA PRO A 209 5.69 0.22 -9.90
C PRO A 209 6.57 -0.70 -9.05
N PRO A 210 7.90 -0.50 -9.07
CA PRO A 210 8.80 -1.25 -8.22
C PRO A 210 8.57 -0.93 -6.73
N ASP A 211 8.81 -1.93 -5.87
CA ASP A 211 8.57 -1.82 -4.44
C ASP A 211 9.83 -1.38 -3.69
N ARG A 212 9.78 -0.18 -3.09
CA ARG A 212 10.88 0.38 -2.30
C ARG A 212 11.23 -0.46 -1.06
N ILE A 213 10.23 -1.12 -0.45
CA ILE A 213 10.46 -1.93 0.77
C ILE A 213 11.19 -3.22 0.41
N VAL A 214 10.84 -3.84 -0.72
CA VAL A 214 11.58 -4.99 -1.25
C VAL A 214 13.02 -4.59 -1.58
N ALA A 215 13.23 -3.46 -2.26
CA ALA A 215 14.57 -2.97 -2.56
C ALA A 215 15.40 -2.73 -1.29
N GLY A 216 14.85 -2.02 -0.28
CA GLY A 216 15.50 -1.80 1.00
C GLY A 216 15.83 -3.10 1.76
N THR A 217 14.95 -4.09 1.66
CA THR A 217 15.19 -5.42 2.25
C THR A 217 16.38 -6.12 1.60
N TYR A 218 16.52 -6.05 0.26
CA TYR A 218 17.69 -6.60 -0.43
C TYR A 218 18.98 -5.84 -0.11
N LEU A 219 18.92 -4.51 0.10
CA LEU A 219 20.09 -3.77 0.60
C LEU A 219 20.51 -4.25 1.99
N CYS A 220 19.56 -4.49 2.89
CA CYS A 220 19.83 -5.09 4.20
C CYS A 220 20.45 -6.49 4.05
N ALA A 221 19.92 -7.34 3.16
CA ALA A 221 20.46 -8.66 2.91
C ALA A 221 21.92 -8.60 2.40
N ALA A 222 22.22 -7.67 1.47
CA ALA A 222 23.58 -7.47 0.98
C ALA A 222 24.53 -7.02 2.10
N ALA A 223 24.09 -6.14 3.00
CA ALA A 223 24.86 -5.70 4.17
C ALA A 223 25.10 -6.85 5.15
N ALA A 224 24.06 -7.59 5.54
CA ALA A 224 24.17 -8.72 6.47
C ALA A 224 25.08 -9.83 5.93
N ALA A 225 24.98 -10.14 4.64
CA ALA A 225 25.80 -11.15 3.96
C ALA A 225 27.17 -10.62 3.52
N ARG A 226 27.47 -9.32 3.74
CA ARG A 226 28.70 -8.66 3.28
C ARG A 226 28.99 -8.92 1.80
N SER A 227 27.98 -8.83 0.98
CA SER A 227 28.01 -9.20 -0.43
C SER A 227 27.83 -8.00 -1.35
N LYS A 228 28.00 -8.24 -2.64
CA LYS A 228 27.61 -7.32 -3.71
C LYS A 228 26.39 -7.86 -4.41
N ILE A 229 25.44 -6.98 -4.72
CA ILE A 229 24.25 -7.29 -5.52
C ILE A 229 23.99 -6.18 -6.52
N ILE A 230 23.28 -6.51 -7.58
CA ILE A 230 22.75 -5.56 -8.55
C ILE A 230 21.24 -5.68 -8.49
N LEU A 231 20.57 -4.56 -8.31
CA LEU A 231 19.11 -4.46 -8.32
C LEU A 231 18.69 -3.62 -9.52
N HIS A 232 17.70 -4.11 -10.25
CA HIS A 232 17.11 -3.40 -11.40
C HIS A 232 15.76 -2.79 -11.00
N ASP A 233 15.36 -1.73 -11.69
CA ASP A 233 14.10 -1.03 -11.48
C ASP A 233 13.90 -0.60 -10.00
N VAL A 234 14.93 0.00 -9.37
CA VAL A 234 14.84 0.45 -7.98
C VAL A 234 14.30 1.87 -7.91
N PRO A 235 13.26 2.15 -7.11
CA PRO A 235 12.74 3.50 -6.90
C PRO A 235 13.60 4.24 -5.85
N VAL A 236 14.80 4.62 -6.23
CA VAL A 236 15.82 5.21 -5.32
C VAL A 236 15.32 6.49 -4.67
N GLU A 237 14.55 7.30 -5.38
CA GLU A 237 13.98 8.55 -4.88
C GLU A 237 13.00 8.33 -3.73
N GLU A 238 12.31 7.19 -3.71
CA GLU A 238 11.37 6.82 -2.65
C GLU A 238 12.07 6.21 -1.42
N LEU A 239 13.38 5.99 -1.49
CA LEU A 239 14.20 5.34 -0.44
C LEU A 239 15.22 6.27 0.22
N GLN A 240 15.17 7.57 0.00
CA GLN A 240 16.24 8.49 0.40
C GLN A 240 16.62 8.38 1.88
N SER A 241 15.65 8.39 2.79
CA SER A 241 15.90 8.26 4.23
C SER A 241 16.58 6.93 4.62
N PHE A 242 16.17 5.84 3.97
CA PHE A 242 16.86 4.55 4.16
C PHE A 242 18.28 4.56 3.59
N MET A 243 18.48 5.13 2.40
CA MET A 243 19.79 5.20 1.74
C MET A 243 20.80 6.03 2.55
N GLU A 244 20.34 7.08 3.25
CA GLU A 244 21.17 7.85 4.19
C GLU A 244 21.64 6.99 5.36
N VAL A 245 20.75 6.21 5.98
CA VAL A 245 21.09 5.28 7.05
C VAL A 245 22.05 4.21 6.54
N TYR A 246 21.79 3.67 5.34
CA TYR A 246 22.64 2.66 4.70
C TYR A 246 24.09 3.15 4.51
N ARG A 247 24.26 4.41 4.08
CA ARG A 247 25.61 5.03 4.00
C ARG A 247 26.26 5.21 5.37
N LYS A 248 25.48 5.66 6.38
CA LYS A 248 26.00 5.87 7.74
C LYS A 248 26.57 4.60 8.34
N ILE A 249 25.97 3.45 8.09
CA ILE A 249 26.50 2.15 8.53
C ILE A 249 27.66 1.63 7.68
N GLY A 250 28.04 2.35 6.62
CA GLY A 250 29.18 2.03 5.75
C GLY A 250 28.79 1.29 4.47
N GLY A 251 27.51 1.10 4.19
CA GLY A 251 27.04 0.56 2.92
C GLY A 251 27.38 1.49 1.77
N GLN A 252 27.79 0.91 0.65
CA GLN A 252 28.14 1.64 -0.57
C GLN A 252 27.20 1.24 -1.68
N TYR A 253 26.83 2.20 -2.53
CA TYR A 253 26.03 1.94 -3.70
C TYR A 253 26.32 2.95 -4.81
N GLN A 254 26.04 2.56 -6.02
CA GLN A 254 26.09 3.40 -7.20
C GLN A 254 24.79 3.27 -7.98
N VAL A 255 24.23 4.41 -8.38
CA VAL A 255 22.99 4.48 -9.17
C VAL A 255 23.35 4.74 -10.62
N ASN A 256 22.92 3.86 -11.50
CA ASN A 256 23.12 3.97 -12.96
C ASN A 256 21.75 3.81 -13.67
N GLY A 257 21.06 4.91 -13.94
CA GLY A 257 19.67 4.87 -14.40
C GLY A 257 18.78 4.18 -13.36
N GLY A 258 17.95 3.22 -13.74
CA GLY A 258 17.11 2.42 -12.85
C GLY A 258 17.84 1.24 -12.16
N THR A 259 19.17 1.11 -12.35
CA THR A 259 19.97 0.02 -11.76
C THR A 259 20.74 0.54 -10.55
N LEU A 260 20.70 -0.24 -9.46
CA LEU A 260 21.44 0.03 -8.23
C LEU A 260 22.47 -1.06 -7.98
N GLU A 261 23.74 -0.70 -8.11
CA GLU A 261 24.86 -1.55 -7.74
C GLU A 261 25.15 -1.34 -6.24
N VAL A 262 25.07 -2.40 -5.45
CA VAL A 262 25.19 -2.35 -3.99
C VAL A 262 26.41 -3.13 -3.54
N ASN A 263 27.22 -2.54 -2.66
CA ASN A 263 28.32 -3.19 -1.99
C ASN A 263 28.12 -3.13 -0.47
N GLY A 264 27.67 -4.23 0.11
CA GLY A 264 27.45 -4.38 1.55
C GLY A 264 28.68 -4.76 2.36
N LYS A 265 29.85 -5.01 1.74
CA LYS A 265 31.06 -5.50 2.43
C LYS A 265 31.54 -4.59 3.56
N ASN A 266 31.34 -3.28 3.39
CA ASN A 266 31.81 -2.25 4.32
C ASN A 266 30.69 -1.73 5.25
N ALA A 267 29.51 -2.31 5.20
CA ALA A 267 28.39 -1.98 6.10
C ALA A 267 28.64 -2.59 7.48
N VAL A 268 29.62 -2.05 8.21
CA VAL A 268 30.13 -2.59 9.50
C VAL A 268 30.07 -1.57 10.62
N ARG A 269 29.54 -0.37 10.38
CA ARG A 269 29.46 0.69 11.37
C ARG A 269 28.17 0.63 12.13
N PRO A 270 28.16 0.77 13.47
CA PRO A 270 26.91 0.86 14.23
C PRO A 270 26.15 2.13 13.87
N ALA A 271 24.83 2.03 13.80
CA ALA A 271 23.97 3.21 13.77
C ALA A 271 23.80 3.73 15.21
N VAL A 272 23.92 5.04 15.39
CA VAL A 272 23.79 5.66 16.73
C VAL A 272 22.31 5.76 17.11
N LEU A 273 21.47 6.19 16.18
CA LEU A 273 20.02 6.32 16.34
C LEU A 273 19.36 6.23 14.96
N VAL A 274 18.29 5.46 14.85
CA VAL A 274 17.40 5.43 13.69
C VAL A 274 15.97 5.51 14.19
N GLU A 275 15.29 6.60 13.87
CA GLU A 275 13.89 6.80 14.22
C GLU A 275 13.01 6.50 13.00
N THR A 276 11.93 5.75 13.24
CA THR A 276 10.94 5.50 12.21
C THR A 276 9.93 6.64 12.18
N GLU A 277 9.67 7.17 11.00
CA GLU A 277 8.77 8.30 10.79
C GLU A 277 7.85 8.05 9.60
N ILE A 278 6.81 8.88 9.49
CA ILE A 278 5.98 8.94 8.29
C ILE A 278 6.82 9.42 7.09
N TYR A 279 6.46 9.00 5.89
CA TYR A 279 7.16 9.39 4.67
C TYR A 279 7.24 10.93 4.52
N PRO A 280 8.42 11.49 4.17
CA PRO A 280 9.63 10.82 3.65
C PRO A 280 10.63 10.33 4.71
N GLY A 281 10.26 10.21 5.98
CA GLY A 281 11.10 9.67 7.03
C GLY A 281 11.41 8.17 6.85
N PHE A 282 12.17 7.59 7.82
CA PHE A 282 12.58 6.20 7.72
C PHE A 282 11.38 5.24 7.87
N PRO A 283 11.14 4.35 6.88
CA PRO A 283 9.93 3.52 6.88
C PRO A 283 9.97 2.43 7.95
N THR A 284 8.90 2.33 8.74
CA THR A 284 8.72 1.29 9.78
C THR A 284 8.90 -0.13 9.24
N ASP A 285 8.54 -0.36 7.97
CA ASP A 285 8.61 -1.68 7.35
C ASP A 285 10.07 -2.14 7.10
N LEU A 286 11.03 -1.22 7.07
CA LEU A 286 12.46 -1.53 6.99
C LEU A 286 13.16 -1.57 8.35
N GLN A 287 12.46 -1.33 9.46
CA GLN A 287 13.01 -1.41 10.80
C GLN A 287 13.56 -2.82 11.12
N ALA A 288 12.75 -3.85 10.92
CA ALA A 288 13.16 -5.22 11.22
C ALA A 288 14.33 -5.73 10.32
N PRO A 289 14.32 -5.52 8.99
CA PRO A 289 15.46 -5.83 8.14
C PRO A 289 16.74 -5.10 8.57
N LEU A 290 16.65 -3.80 8.90
CA LEU A 290 17.82 -3.04 9.37
C LEU A 290 18.30 -3.53 10.71
N MET A 291 17.42 -3.86 11.67
CA MET A 291 17.81 -4.45 12.95
C MET A 291 18.60 -5.74 12.77
N ALA A 292 18.24 -6.61 11.84
CA ALA A 292 18.98 -7.82 11.55
C ALA A 292 20.41 -7.51 11.08
N VAL A 293 20.59 -6.47 10.26
CA VAL A 293 21.93 -5.98 9.88
C VAL A 293 22.70 -5.49 11.10
N LEU A 294 22.12 -4.59 11.88
CA LEU A 294 22.79 -3.98 13.04
C LEU A 294 23.15 -5.02 14.10
N LEU A 295 22.30 -6.01 14.35
CA LEU A 295 22.60 -7.13 15.25
C LEU A 295 23.75 -7.99 14.73
N SER A 296 23.87 -8.20 13.42
CA SER A 296 25.01 -8.92 12.83
C SER A 296 26.34 -8.18 13.01
N LEU A 297 26.29 -6.85 13.21
CA LEU A 297 27.45 -6.01 13.44
C LEU A 297 27.91 -6.03 14.90
N ILE A 298 27.02 -6.22 15.87
CA ILE A 298 27.34 -6.27 17.31
C ILE A 298 28.23 -7.46 17.65
N HIS A 299 28.16 -8.56 16.94
CA HIS A 299 29.06 -9.70 17.12
C HIS A 299 30.52 -9.44 16.68
N ILE A 300 30.82 -8.27 16.13
CA ILE A 300 32.16 -7.87 15.67
C ILE A 300 32.85 -6.92 16.67
N SER A 301 32.08 -6.26 17.54
CA SER A 301 32.59 -5.34 18.56
C SER A 301 32.10 -5.74 19.93
N GLU A 302 33.03 -6.21 20.75
CA GLU A 302 33.02 -6.53 22.21
C GLU A 302 31.68 -6.57 22.96
N PRO A 303 31.49 -7.54 23.90
CA PRO A 303 30.22 -7.80 24.61
C PRO A 303 29.92 -6.82 25.76
N THR A 304 30.35 -5.57 25.73
CA THR A 304 30.33 -4.68 26.89
C THR A 304 29.38 -3.47 26.78
N ARG A 305 28.44 -3.40 25.84
CA ARG A 305 27.41 -2.36 25.90
C ARG A 305 26.01 -2.93 25.71
N HIS A 306 25.42 -3.32 26.85
CA HIS A 306 23.98 -3.28 26.99
C HIS A 306 23.54 -1.82 26.91
N SER A 307 23.07 -1.36 25.79
CA SER A 307 22.32 -0.11 25.71
C SER A 307 20.93 -0.42 25.17
N LEU A 308 20.02 -0.51 26.14
CA LEU A 308 18.63 -0.09 26.09
C LEU A 308 17.94 -0.20 24.72
N ILE A 309 17.26 -1.31 24.56
CA ILE A 309 16.10 -1.40 23.66
C ILE A 309 14.91 -0.96 24.51
N SER A 310 14.42 0.24 24.31
CA SER A 310 13.13 0.74 24.82
C SER A 310 12.09 0.66 23.71
#